data_34d1b1a1e64c451e70c9b042b4393b93
#
_entry.id   34d1b1a1e64c451e70c9b042b4393b93
#
_cell.length_a   1.000
_cell.length_b   1.000
_cell.length_c   1.000
_cell.angle_alpha   90.00
_cell.angle_beta   90.00
_cell.angle_gamma   90.00
#
_symmetry.space_group_name_H-M   'P 1'
#
loop_
_entity.id
_entity.type
_entity.pdbx_description
1 polymer ?
#
loop_
_entity_poly.entity_id
_entity_poly.type
_entity_poly.pdbx_seq_one_letter_code
_entity_poly.pdbx_strand_id
1 'polypeptide(L)'
;MNEKIFSVILLIAVVFSVFFNTKILTDKIDKIIEETESLNLDDEINIATENAKKIYEKYKSAETFMSLTVSHDDLTNIEDCFVEMIASLDVSDVDGAKIAKSRLINSLEHLRRLCGFNIDSII
;
A
#
# COMPACT_ATOMS: atom_id res chain seq x y z
N MET A 1 -35.55 -20.50 14.90
CA MET A 1 -35.31 -20.70 14.17
C MET A 1 -34.48 -20.39 14.09
N ASN A 2 -34.05 -20.08 14.30
CA ASN A 2 -33.34 -20.58 13.71
C ASN A 2 -32.03 -20.07 13.91
N GLU A 3 -31.34 -20.59 15.01
CA GLU A 3 -29.95 -20.42 15.31
C GLU A 3 -29.07 -20.79 14.11
N LYS A 4 -29.47 -21.82 13.36
CA LYS A 4 -28.78 -22.26 12.15
C LYS A 4 -28.81 -21.22 11.04
N ILE A 5 -29.96 -20.60 10.81
CA ILE A 5 -30.12 -19.57 9.79
C ILE A 5 -29.38 -18.32 10.20
N PHE A 6 -29.43 -17.94 11.47
CA PHE A 6 -28.70 -16.80 11.99
C PHE A 6 -27.18 -16.99 11.84
N SER A 7 -26.69 -18.19 12.16
CA SER A 7 -25.27 -18.52 12.03
C SER A 7 -24.81 -18.46 10.57
N VAL A 8 -25.63 -18.93 9.63
CA VAL A 8 -25.33 -18.89 8.19
C VAL A 8 -25.29 -17.44 7.69
N ILE A 9 -26.26 -16.62 8.10
CA ILE A 9 -26.30 -15.20 7.73
C ILE A 9 -25.08 -14.48 8.27
N LEU A 10 -24.70 -14.73 9.53
CA LEU A 10 -23.55 -14.13 10.15
C LEU A 10 -22.26 -14.53 9.42
N LEU A 11 -22.12 -15.80 9.05
CA LEU A 11 -20.97 -16.30 8.30
C LEU A 11 -20.86 -15.63 6.93
N ILE A 12 -21.98 -15.51 6.21
CA ILE A 12 -22.02 -14.83 4.91
C ILE A 12 -21.62 -13.36 5.07
N ALA A 13 -22.12 -12.68 6.10
CA ALA A 13 -21.78 -11.29 6.38
C ALA A 13 -20.29 -11.11 6.64
N VAL A 14 -19.66 -12.01 7.40
CA VAL A 14 -18.23 -11.99 7.68
C VAL A 14 -17.41 -12.19 6.40
N VAL A 15 -17.78 -13.18 5.58
CA VAL A 15 -17.12 -13.46 4.30
C VAL A 15 -17.20 -12.24 3.37
N PHE A 16 -18.39 -11.64 3.23
CA PHE A 16 -18.57 -10.42 2.43
C PHE A 16 -17.73 -9.27 2.94
N SER A 17 -17.66 -9.10 4.26
CA SER A 17 -16.87 -8.06 4.89
C SER A 17 -15.38 -8.21 4.57
N VAL A 18 -14.86 -9.42 4.65
CA VAL A 18 -13.45 -9.72 4.33
C VAL A 18 -13.18 -9.44 2.85
N PHE A 19 -14.04 -9.91 1.95
CA PHE A 19 -13.89 -9.65 0.51
C PHE A 19 -13.90 -8.17 0.19
N PHE A 20 -14.85 -7.44 0.77
CA PHE A 20 -15.01 -6.00 0.54
C PHE A 20 -13.78 -5.24 1.02
N ASN A 21 -13.29 -5.55 2.23
CA ASN A 21 -12.08 -4.94 2.78
C ASN A 21 -10.85 -5.23 1.94
N THR A 22 -10.70 -6.46 1.46
CA THR A 22 -9.56 -6.85 0.64
C THR A 22 -9.58 -6.12 -0.70
N LYS A 23 -10.75 -5.96 -1.31
CA LYS A 23 -10.89 -5.22 -2.57
C LYS A 23 -10.54 -3.74 -2.39
N ILE A 24 -11.07 -3.10 -1.34
CA ILE A 24 -10.76 -1.70 -1.03
C ILE A 24 -9.26 -1.53 -0.83
N LEU A 25 -8.65 -2.41 -0.07
CA LEU A 25 -7.24 -2.37 0.24
C LEU A 25 -6.40 -2.53 -1.03
N THR A 26 -6.75 -3.51 -1.86
CA THR A 26 -6.07 -3.76 -3.14
C THR A 26 -6.17 -2.55 -4.06
N ASP A 27 -7.33 -1.94 -4.17
CA ASP A 27 -7.54 -0.74 -4.99
C ASP A 27 -6.70 0.44 -4.49
N LYS A 28 -6.59 0.61 -3.17
CA LYS A 28 -5.75 1.65 -2.58
C LYS A 28 -4.26 1.42 -2.88
N ILE A 29 -3.80 0.18 -2.78
CA ILE A 29 -2.41 -0.17 -3.08
C ILE A 29 -2.12 0.06 -4.56
N ASP A 30 -3.01 -0.36 -5.45
CA ASP A 30 -2.86 -0.14 -6.89
C ASP A 30 -2.75 1.35 -7.23
N LYS A 31 -3.53 2.18 -6.56
CA LYS A 31 -3.48 3.64 -6.75
C LYS A 31 -2.17 4.22 -6.25
N ILE A 32 -1.67 3.77 -5.12
CA ILE A 32 -0.38 4.20 -4.57
C ILE A 32 0.75 3.81 -5.52
N ILE A 33 0.72 2.59 -6.06
CA ILE A 33 1.70 2.13 -7.06
C ILE A 33 1.67 3.04 -8.30
N GLU A 34 0.49 3.30 -8.82
CA GLU A 34 0.30 4.16 -10.01
C GLU A 34 0.85 5.56 -9.76
N GLU A 35 0.52 6.17 -8.63
CA GLU A 35 1.01 7.51 -8.27
C GLU A 35 2.53 7.52 -8.07
N THR A 36 3.09 6.45 -7.48
CA THR A 36 4.54 6.34 -7.30
C THR A 36 5.25 6.19 -8.63
N GLU A 37 4.71 5.36 -9.53
CA GLU A 37 5.27 5.21 -10.88
C GLU A 37 5.23 6.52 -11.68
N SER A 38 4.19 7.32 -11.48
CA SER A 38 4.00 8.60 -12.15
C SER A 38 4.84 9.72 -11.55
N LEU A 39 5.47 9.49 -10.40
CA LEU A 39 6.29 10.48 -9.73
C LEU A 39 7.53 10.82 -10.56
N ASN A 40 7.64 12.07 -11.01
CA ASN A 40 8.76 12.52 -11.80
C ASN A 40 9.86 13.11 -10.91
N LEU A 41 10.94 12.35 -10.72
CA LEU A 41 12.08 12.76 -9.89
C LEU A 41 13.04 13.71 -10.62
N ASP A 42 12.88 13.86 -11.93
CA ASP A 42 13.64 14.83 -12.73
C ASP A 42 12.98 16.20 -12.78
N ASP A 43 11.81 16.34 -12.17
CA ASP A 43 11.12 17.61 -12.04
C ASP A 43 11.83 18.52 -11.05
N GLU A 44 11.37 19.77 -10.92
CA GLU A 44 11.89 20.68 -9.91
C GLU A 44 11.85 20.01 -8.53
N ILE A 45 12.97 20.10 -7.79
CA ILE A 45 13.16 19.30 -6.58
C ILE A 45 12.08 19.56 -5.52
N ASN A 46 11.62 20.79 -5.41
CA ASN A 46 10.55 21.15 -4.45
C ASN A 46 9.23 20.49 -4.82
N ILE A 47 8.93 20.39 -6.11
CA ILE A 47 7.72 19.76 -6.62
C ILE A 47 7.79 18.25 -6.41
N ALA A 48 8.93 17.64 -6.75
CA ALA A 48 9.14 16.21 -6.57
C ALA A 48 9.04 15.82 -5.08
N THR A 49 9.66 16.59 -4.20
CA THR A 49 9.63 16.36 -2.76
C THR A 49 8.20 16.46 -2.21
N GLU A 50 7.47 17.49 -2.60
CA GLU A 50 6.09 17.68 -2.16
C GLU A 50 5.19 16.54 -2.63
N ASN A 51 5.32 16.14 -3.89
CA ASN A 51 4.55 15.04 -4.45
C ASN A 51 4.87 13.71 -3.76
N ALA A 52 6.14 13.44 -3.47
CA ALA A 52 6.55 12.26 -2.73
C ALA A 52 5.94 12.22 -1.33
N LYS A 53 5.92 13.36 -0.64
CA LYS A 53 5.30 13.47 0.69
C LYS A 53 3.80 13.22 0.65
N LYS A 54 3.11 13.70 -0.38
CA LYS A 54 1.67 13.46 -0.55
C LYS A 54 1.37 11.98 -0.74
N ILE A 55 2.16 11.28 -1.53
CA ILE A 55 2.00 9.83 -1.73
C ILE A 55 2.24 9.09 -0.43
N TYR A 56 3.27 9.49 0.32
CA TYR A 56 3.57 8.88 1.61
C TYR A 56 2.42 9.05 2.62
N GLU A 57 1.79 10.21 2.65
CA GLU A 57 0.62 10.45 3.51
C GLU A 57 -0.55 9.54 3.15
N LYS A 58 -0.78 9.32 1.86
CA LYS A 58 -1.80 8.37 1.38
C LYS A 58 -1.48 6.95 1.84
N TYR A 59 -0.22 6.55 1.73
CA TYR A 59 0.23 5.24 2.23
C TYR A 59 -0.03 5.10 3.74
N LYS A 60 0.33 6.10 4.53
CA LYS A 60 0.12 6.08 5.98
C LYS A 60 -1.35 5.94 6.34
N SER A 61 -2.23 6.61 5.61
CA SER A 61 -3.68 6.48 5.83
C SER A 61 -4.18 5.06 5.56
N ALA A 62 -3.60 4.37 4.57
CA ALA A 62 -3.94 2.98 4.26
C ALA A 62 -3.29 1.99 5.22
N GLU A 63 -2.15 2.33 5.81
CA GLU A 63 -1.36 1.45 6.68
C GLU A 63 -2.17 0.93 7.87
N THR A 64 -3.05 1.74 8.43
CA THR A 64 -3.91 1.36 9.55
C THR A 64 -4.75 0.13 9.20
N PHE A 65 -5.28 0.08 7.98
CA PHE A 65 -6.06 -1.06 7.52
C PHE A 65 -5.18 -2.25 7.17
N MET A 66 -4.00 -2.00 6.61
CA MET A 66 -3.06 -3.04 6.21
C MET A 66 -2.44 -3.76 7.40
N SER A 67 -2.26 -3.06 8.53
CA SER A 67 -1.65 -3.63 9.72
C SER A 67 -2.43 -4.79 10.33
N LEU A 68 -3.71 -4.93 9.96
CA LEU A 68 -4.56 -6.03 10.42
C LEU A 68 -4.31 -7.34 9.65
N THR A 69 -3.78 -7.26 8.43
CA THR A 69 -3.67 -8.41 7.53
C THR A 69 -2.28 -8.64 6.96
N VAL A 70 -1.37 -7.69 7.12
CA VAL A 70 -0.01 -7.75 6.54
C VAL A 70 1.01 -7.69 7.67
N SER A 71 2.15 -8.37 7.47
CA SER A 71 3.20 -8.40 8.48
C SER A 71 3.78 -6.99 8.71
N HIS A 72 4.12 -6.73 9.96
CA HIS A 72 4.74 -5.46 10.35
C HIS A 72 6.05 -5.21 9.60
N ASP A 73 6.83 -6.25 9.35
CA ASP A 73 8.11 -6.15 8.66
C ASP A 73 7.94 -5.68 7.21
N ASP A 74 6.91 -6.18 6.50
CA ASP A 74 6.62 -5.74 5.13
C ASP A 74 6.20 -4.27 5.10
N LEU A 75 5.38 -3.84 6.05
CA LEU A 75 4.96 -2.44 6.14
C LEU A 75 6.11 -1.51 6.50
N THR A 76 6.97 -1.92 7.43
CA THR A 76 8.16 -1.16 7.82
C THR A 76 9.12 -0.99 6.64
N ASN A 77 9.31 -2.03 5.84
CA ASN A 77 10.17 -1.97 4.66
C ASN A 77 9.67 -0.93 3.64
N ILE A 78 8.37 -0.87 3.42
CA ILE A 78 7.76 0.13 2.52
C ILE A 78 7.95 1.54 3.09
N GLU A 79 7.70 1.72 4.38
CA GLU A 79 7.88 3.00 5.06
C GLU A 79 9.33 3.47 4.95
N ASP A 80 10.29 2.59 5.17
CA ASP A 80 11.71 2.91 5.03
C ASP A 80 12.07 3.36 3.63
N CYS A 81 11.48 2.75 2.60
CA CYS A 81 11.71 3.17 1.22
C CYS A 81 11.17 4.58 0.95
N PHE A 82 9.98 4.91 1.48
CA PHE A 82 9.44 6.28 1.38
C PHE A 82 10.35 7.30 2.06
N VAL A 83 10.77 7.00 3.28
CA VAL A 83 11.63 7.89 4.07
C VAL A 83 12.96 8.10 3.35
N GLU A 84 13.57 7.04 2.82
CA GLU A 84 14.82 7.12 2.08
C GLU A 84 14.68 7.96 0.81
N MET A 85 13.59 7.77 0.06
CA MET A 85 13.32 8.56 -1.15
C MET A 85 13.16 10.04 -0.83
N ILE A 86 12.39 10.38 0.18
CA ILE A 86 12.13 11.76 0.58
C ILE A 86 13.42 12.39 1.13
N ALA A 87 14.17 11.67 1.96
CA ALA A 87 15.44 12.16 2.50
C ALA A 87 16.46 12.44 1.39
N SER A 88 16.53 11.58 0.39
CA SER A 88 17.38 11.79 -0.78
C SER A 88 16.99 13.05 -1.55
N LEU A 89 15.70 13.27 -1.74
CA LEU A 89 15.21 14.50 -2.40
C LEU A 89 15.52 15.75 -1.57
N ASP A 90 15.42 15.68 -0.25
CA ASP A 90 15.71 16.80 0.64
C ASP A 90 17.17 17.26 0.56
N VAL A 91 18.09 16.36 0.23
CA VAL A 91 19.50 16.68 0.02
C VAL A 91 19.89 16.77 -1.44
N SER A 92 18.91 16.83 -2.33
CA SER A 92 19.10 16.92 -3.79
C SER A 92 19.85 15.76 -4.41
N ASP A 93 19.79 14.57 -3.77
CA ASP A 93 20.35 13.33 -4.30
C ASP A 93 19.29 12.63 -5.17
N VAL A 94 19.19 13.05 -6.43
CA VAL A 94 18.19 12.53 -7.36
C VAL A 94 18.44 11.05 -7.68
N ASP A 95 19.70 10.65 -7.83
CA ASP A 95 20.03 9.25 -8.09
C ASP A 95 19.65 8.34 -6.94
N GLY A 96 19.94 8.76 -5.70
CA GLY A 96 19.49 8.05 -4.51
C GLY A 96 17.99 7.95 -4.42
N ALA A 97 17.27 9.02 -4.78
CA ALA A 97 15.82 9.02 -4.80
C ALA A 97 15.26 8.05 -5.85
N LYS A 98 15.89 7.96 -7.02
CA LYS A 98 15.48 7.03 -8.07
C LYS A 98 15.66 5.57 -7.64
N ILE A 99 16.75 5.27 -6.95
CA ILE A 99 17.00 3.93 -6.40
C ILE A 99 15.92 3.59 -5.36
N ALA A 100 15.67 4.50 -4.44
CA ALA A 100 14.66 4.31 -3.41
C ALA A 100 13.25 4.14 -4.01
N LYS A 101 12.93 4.91 -5.05
CA LYS A 101 11.66 4.78 -5.79
C LYS A 101 11.50 3.38 -6.39
N SER A 102 12.55 2.84 -7.02
CA SER A 102 12.52 1.50 -7.60
C SER A 102 12.28 0.43 -6.53
N ARG A 103 12.96 0.55 -5.40
CA ARG A 103 12.78 -0.37 -4.27
C ARG A 103 11.38 -0.26 -3.68
N LEU A 104 10.86 0.96 -3.60
CA LEU A 104 9.52 1.23 -3.12
C LEU A 104 8.47 0.56 -4.02
N ILE A 105 8.57 0.73 -5.33
CA ILE A 105 7.65 0.11 -6.29
C ILE A 105 7.68 -1.41 -6.16
N ASN A 106 8.86 -2.01 -6.08
CA ASN A 106 8.99 -3.45 -5.90
C ASN A 106 8.34 -3.93 -4.60
N SER A 107 8.52 -3.18 -3.52
CA SER A 107 7.93 -3.52 -2.22
C SER A 107 6.40 -3.37 -2.24
N LEU A 108 5.88 -2.34 -2.91
CA LEU A 108 4.44 -2.13 -3.06
C LEU A 108 3.80 -3.22 -3.93
N GLU A 109 4.48 -3.64 -5.01
CA GLU A 109 4.00 -4.73 -5.84
C GLU A 109 3.99 -6.05 -5.08
N HIS A 110 4.98 -6.29 -4.23
CA HIS A 110 5.01 -7.46 -3.35
C HIS A 110 3.81 -7.44 -2.39
N LEU A 111 3.55 -6.28 -1.77
CA LEU A 111 2.41 -6.08 -0.90
C LEU A 111 1.10 -6.33 -1.66
N ARG A 112 1.00 -5.84 -2.88
CA ARG A 112 -0.16 -6.04 -3.75
C ARG A 112 -0.41 -7.54 -3.99
N ARG A 113 0.64 -8.31 -4.27
CA ARG A 113 0.53 -9.76 -4.48
C ARG A 113 0.08 -10.48 -3.21
N LEU A 114 0.60 -10.08 -2.04
CA LEU A 114 0.20 -10.67 -0.76
C LEU A 114 -1.30 -10.45 -0.49
N CYS A 115 -1.80 -9.25 -0.75
CA CYS A 115 -3.21 -8.94 -0.57
C CYS A 115 -4.10 -9.67 -1.57
N GLY A 116 -3.67 -9.76 -2.84
CA GLY A 116 -4.39 -10.48 -3.88
C GLY A 116 -4.40 -12.00 -3.67
N PHE A 117 -3.32 -12.54 -3.13
CA PHE A 117 -3.20 -13.97 -2.84
C PHE A 117 -4.27 -14.42 -1.85
N ASN A 118 -4.62 -13.59 -0.86
CA ASN A 118 -5.64 -13.92 0.11
C ASN A 118 -7.03 -14.10 -0.54
N ILE A 119 -7.34 -13.35 -1.58
CA ILE A 119 -8.58 -13.50 -2.35
C ILE A 119 -8.55 -14.81 -3.13
N ASP A 120 -7.45 -15.06 -3.83
CA ASP A 120 -7.29 -16.24 -4.67
C ASP A 120 -7.31 -17.54 -3.86
N SER A 121 -6.81 -17.52 -2.63
CA SER A 121 -6.83 -18.71 -1.78
C SER A 121 -8.20 -18.98 -1.17
N ILE A 122 -9.10 -18.03 -1.13
CA ILE A 122 -10.47 -18.21 -0.64
C ILE A 122 -11.38 -18.72 -1.76
N ILE A 123 -11.11 -18.34 -2.99
CA ILE A 123 -11.83 -18.77 -4.18
C ILE A 123 -11.29 -20.11 -4.68
#